data_b26154e4fd0ee1a7025c331e97745412
#
_entry.id   b26154e4fd0ee1a7025c331e97745412
#
_cell.length_a   1.000
_cell.length_b   1.000
_cell.length_c   1.000
_cell.angle_alpha   90.00
_cell.angle_beta   90.00
_cell.angle_gamma   90.00
#
_symmetry.space_group_name_H-M   'P 1'
#
loop_
_entity.id
_entity.type
_entity.pdbx_description
1 polymer ?
#
loop_
_entity_poly.entity_id
_entity_poly.type
_entity_poly.pdbx_seq_one_letter_code
_entity_poly.pdbx_strand_id
1 'polypeptide(L)'
;MDERLEVKVAKTEDGARLPTMGSEHAAGWDLYALEDSEVPFRKSVKLRTGLKVAIPVGYEGQVRTRSSLGSKGLILPHSIGTIDADYRGELFVLMTWIGEGDSYTVKAGERIAQLLISPIPEITFREVEESGLGETERGEGGFGSTGRF
;
A
#
# COMPACT_ATOMS: atom_id res chain seq x y z
N MET A 1 -16.34 -24.77 -5.52
CA MET A 1 -15.73 -23.97 -6.59
C MET A 1 -14.82 -22.92 -5.99
N ASP A 2 -13.65 -22.83 -6.55
CA ASP A 2 -12.64 -21.91 -6.10
C ASP A 2 -12.89 -20.55 -6.77
N GLU A 3 -13.59 -19.64 -6.07
CA GLU A 3 -13.86 -18.30 -6.56
C GLU A 3 -12.67 -17.38 -6.24
N ARG A 4 -11.66 -17.43 -7.09
CA ARG A 4 -10.52 -16.52 -6.97
C ARG A 4 -10.75 -15.26 -7.77
N LEU A 5 -10.42 -14.14 -7.17
CA LEU A 5 -10.39 -12.87 -7.88
C LEU A 5 -9.16 -12.84 -8.79
N GLU A 6 -9.37 -12.61 -10.07
CA GLU A 6 -8.27 -12.45 -11.01
C GLU A 6 -7.88 -10.98 -11.13
N VAL A 7 -6.61 -10.70 -10.96
CA VAL A 7 -6.02 -9.38 -11.22
C VAL A 7 -5.05 -9.53 -12.38
N LYS A 8 -5.35 -8.87 -13.49
CA LYS A 8 -4.47 -8.88 -14.66
C LYS A 8 -3.24 -8.02 -14.37
N VAL A 9 -2.06 -8.52 -14.71
CA VAL A 9 -0.78 -7.85 -14.50
C VAL A 9 -0.01 -7.89 -15.80
N ALA A 10 0.53 -6.74 -16.21
CA ALA A 10 1.43 -6.64 -17.36
C ALA A 10 2.80 -6.15 -16.88
N LYS A 11 3.86 -6.70 -17.45
CA LYS A 11 5.22 -6.20 -17.24
C LYS A 11 5.51 -5.11 -18.25
N THR A 12 6.14 -4.04 -17.80
CA THR A 12 6.62 -2.97 -18.70
C THR A 12 8.00 -3.29 -19.26
N GLU A 13 8.73 -4.16 -18.58
CA GLU A 13 10.09 -4.57 -18.93
C GLU A 13 10.31 -6.03 -18.50
N ASP A 14 11.19 -6.74 -19.19
CA ASP A 14 11.45 -8.17 -18.93
C ASP A 14 11.98 -8.42 -17.50
N GLY A 15 12.71 -7.47 -16.92
CA GLY A 15 13.26 -7.59 -15.58
C GLY A 15 12.24 -7.46 -14.44
N ALA A 16 11.01 -7.05 -14.76
CA ALA A 16 9.96 -6.93 -13.74
C ALA A 16 9.53 -8.30 -13.23
N ARG A 17 9.16 -8.35 -11.97
CA ARG A 17 8.68 -9.58 -11.32
C ARG A 17 7.23 -9.42 -10.88
N LEU A 18 6.41 -10.45 -11.11
CA LEU A 18 5.04 -10.48 -10.61
C LEU A 18 5.04 -10.51 -9.08
N PRO A 19 4.00 -9.96 -8.44
CA PRO A 19 3.87 -10.05 -6.99
C PRO A 19 3.85 -11.51 -6.52
N THR A 20 4.47 -11.78 -5.39
CA THR A 20 4.54 -13.13 -4.81
C THR A 20 4.11 -13.14 -3.36
N MET A 21 3.52 -14.25 -2.92
CA MET A 21 3.20 -14.45 -1.51
C MET A 21 4.42 -14.96 -0.76
N GLY A 22 4.67 -14.37 0.42
CA GLY A 22 5.75 -14.84 1.28
C GLY A 22 5.43 -16.15 1.99
N SER A 23 4.16 -16.45 2.18
CA SER A 23 3.65 -17.69 2.77
C SER A 23 2.26 -17.99 2.25
N GLU A 24 1.79 -19.22 2.44
CA GLU A 24 0.50 -19.69 1.92
C GLU A 24 -0.70 -18.83 2.33
N HIS A 25 -0.68 -18.28 3.54
CA HIS A 25 -1.77 -17.46 4.08
C HIS A 25 -1.37 -16.01 4.32
N ALA A 26 -0.37 -15.51 3.59
CA ALA A 26 -0.01 -14.10 3.67
C ALA A 26 -1.15 -13.22 3.16
N ALA A 27 -1.38 -12.09 3.82
CA ALA A 27 -2.42 -11.13 3.42
C ALA A 27 -1.98 -10.28 2.23
N GLY A 28 -0.68 -10.03 2.11
CA GLY A 28 -0.10 -9.18 1.08
C GLY A 28 0.80 -9.95 0.12
N TRP A 29 0.97 -9.39 -1.05
CA TRP A 29 1.83 -9.90 -2.10
C TRP A 29 3.05 -9.00 -2.20
N ASP A 30 4.25 -9.58 -2.12
CA ASP A 30 5.48 -8.80 -2.20
C ASP A 30 5.67 -8.15 -3.57
N LEU A 31 6.05 -6.87 -3.55
CA LEU A 31 6.45 -6.09 -4.72
C LEU A 31 7.97 -5.94 -4.73
N TYR A 32 8.56 -6.04 -5.90
CA TYR A 32 10.01 -6.03 -6.11
C TYR A 32 10.47 -4.76 -6.79
N ALA A 33 11.60 -4.23 -6.35
CA ALA A 33 12.26 -3.12 -7.05
C ALA A 33 12.75 -3.58 -8.42
N LEU A 34 12.42 -2.80 -9.46
CA LEU A 34 12.87 -3.09 -10.82
C LEU A 34 14.36 -2.82 -10.99
N GLU A 35 14.87 -1.80 -10.33
CA GLU A 35 16.20 -1.27 -10.52
C GLU A 35 16.82 -0.78 -9.22
N ASP A 36 18.14 -0.57 -9.21
CA ASP A 36 18.82 0.05 -8.09
C ASP A 36 18.36 1.51 -7.94
N SER A 37 18.24 1.97 -6.71
CA SER A 37 17.82 3.34 -6.40
C SER A 37 18.37 3.80 -5.07
N GLU A 38 18.69 5.07 -4.96
CA GLU A 38 19.01 5.71 -3.68
C GLU A 38 17.78 6.46 -3.17
N VAL A 39 17.45 6.26 -1.91
CA VAL A 39 16.39 7.00 -1.22
C VAL A 39 17.04 7.90 -0.19
N PRO A 40 17.25 9.20 -0.51
CA PRO A 40 17.90 10.12 0.40
C PRO A 40 17.07 10.42 1.64
N PHE A 41 17.75 10.78 2.72
CA PHE A 41 17.11 11.13 3.98
C PHE A 41 16.09 12.27 3.78
N ARG A 42 14.86 12.03 4.19
CA ARG A 42 13.72 12.96 4.10
C ARG A 42 13.36 13.41 2.67
N LYS A 43 13.76 12.65 1.67
CA LYS A 43 13.35 12.86 0.29
C LYS A 43 12.45 11.71 -0.16
N SER A 44 11.44 12.03 -0.94
CA SER A 44 10.54 11.01 -1.50
C SER A 44 11.01 10.60 -2.87
N VAL A 45 11.06 9.29 -3.12
CA VAL A 45 11.49 8.70 -4.39
C VAL A 45 10.43 7.71 -4.85
N LYS A 46 10.07 7.76 -6.12
CA LYS A 46 9.18 6.78 -6.75
C LYS A 46 10.01 5.59 -7.20
N LEU A 47 9.90 4.49 -6.48
CA LEU A 47 10.58 3.25 -6.85
C LEU A 47 9.75 2.51 -7.88
N ARG A 48 10.39 2.10 -8.98
CA ARG A 48 9.72 1.38 -10.05
C ARG A 48 9.56 -0.10 -9.73
N THR A 49 8.40 -0.65 -10.07
CA THR A 49 8.15 -2.09 -10.03
C THR A 49 8.17 -2.71 -11.43
N GLY A 50 7.96 -1.91 -12.46
CA GLY A 50 7.81 -2.41 -13.83
C GLY A 50 6.50 -3.13 -14.08
N LEU A 51 5.50 -2.94 -13.22
CA LEU A 51 4.20 -3.61 -13.33
C LEU A 51 3.08 -2.62 -13.56
N LYS A 52 2.12 -3.02 -14.40
CA LYS A 52 0.81 -2.39 -14.53
C LYS A 52 -0.23 -3.41 -14.16
N VAL A 53 -1.24 -3.01 -13.40
CA VAL A 53 -2.30 -3.92 -12.95
C VAL A 53 -3.68 -3.40 -13.35
N ALA A 54 -4.61 -4.32 -13.54
CA ALA A 54 -6.01 -3.99 -13.73
C ALA A 54 -6.80 -4.58 -12.57
N ILE A 55 -7.01 -3.75 -11.55
CA ILE A 55 -7.79 -4.14 -10.39
C ILE A 55 -9.27 -4.12 -10.78
N PRO A 56 -10.03 -5.20 -10.52
CA PRO A 56 -11.45 -5.22 -10.87
C PRO A 56 -12.26 -4.13 -10.17
N VAL A 57 -13.26 -3.62 -10.85
CA VAL A 57 -14.23 -2.67 -10.25
C VAL A 57 -14.86 -3.30 -9.02
N GLY A 58 -15.01 -2.53 -7.96
CA GLY A 58 -15.46 -3.01 -6.66
C GLY A 58 -14.33 -3.38 -5.72
N TYR A 59 -13.09 -3.24 -6.17
CA TYR A 59 -11.88 -3.51 -5.37
C TYR A 59 -10.90 -2.35 -5.47
N GLU A 60 -10.01 -2.29 -4.50
CA GLU A 60 -8.87 -1.37 -4.48
C GLU A 60 -7.58 -2.16 -4.28
N GLY A 61 -6.47 -1.59 -4.71
CA GLY A 61 -5.15 -2.04 -4.31
C GLY A 61 -4.60 -1.16 -3.21
N GLN A 62 -3.90 -1.77 -2.23
CA GLN A 62 -3.21 -1.04 -1.18
C GLN A 62 -1.74 -1.41 -1.20
N VAL A 63 -0.87 -0.43 -1.36
CA VAL A 63 0.57 -0.62 -1.25
C VAL A 63 0.99 -0.23 0.16
N ARG A 64 1.57 -1.20 0.88
CA ARG A 64 1.99 -1.03 2.28
C ARG A 64 3.47 -1.31 2.43
N THR A 65 4.08 -0.71 3.44
CA THR A 65 5.46 -1.02 3.83
C THR A 65 5.58 -2.47 4.30
N ARG A 66 6.73 -3.08 4.05
CA ARG A 66 7.10 -4.32 4.72
C ARG A 66 7.62 -3.97 6.12
N SER A 67 7.25 -4.78 7.11
CA SER A 67 7.63 -4.52 8.51
C SER A 67 9.16 -4.44 8.69
N SER A 68 9.91 -5.29 8.00
CA SER A 68 11.39 -5.30 8.10
C SER A 68 12.05 -4.02 7.59
N LEU A 69 11.49 -3.39 6.56
CA LEU A 69 12.00 -2.13 6.01
C LEU A 69 11.46 -0.93 6.81
N GLY A 70 10.18 -0.97 7.15
CA GLY A 70 9.56 0.09 7.94
C GLY A 70 10.23 0.26 9.30
N SER A 71 10.61 -0.84 9.95
CA SER A 71 11.32 -0.79 11.24
C SER A 71 12.70 -0.16 11.15
N LYS A 72 13.33 -0.20 9.98
CA LYS A 72 14.64 0.46 9.73
C LYS A 72 14.48 1.94 9.40
N GLY A 73 13.31 2.34 8.92
CA GLY A 73 13.05 3.72 8.52
C GLY A 73 12.83 3.94 7.02
N LEU A 74 12.68 2.86 6.23
CA LEU A 74 12.24 2.99 4.84
C LEU A 74 10.71 2.89 4.81
N ILE A 75 10.05 4.01 4.63
CA ILE A 75 8.61 4.14 4.83
C ILE A 75 7.91 4.75 3.62
N LEU A 76 6.58 4.55 3.55
CA LEU A 76 5.75 5.28 2.60
C LEU A 76 5.30 6.59 3.25
N PRO A 77 5.69 7.76 2.69
CA PRO A 77 5.37 9.05 3.32
C PRO A 77 3.87 9.37 3.36
N HIS A 78 3.08 8.71 2.52
CA HIS A 78 1.62 8.86 2.48
C HIS A 78 0.89 7.70 3.19
N SER A 79 1.59 6.95 4.03
CA SER A 79 1.12 5.80 4.82
C SER A 79 0.77 4.58 3.99
N ILE A 80 -0.23 4.67 3.15
CA ILE A 80 -0.71 3.59 2.27
C ILE A 80 -0.89 4.19 0.88
N GLY A 81 -0.30 3.54 -0.12
CA GLY A 81 -0.57 3.88 -1.50
C GLY A 81 -1.88 3.24 -1.94
N THR A 82 -2.81 4.04 -2.41
CA THR A 82 -4.10 3.56 -2.91
C THR A 82 -4.05 3.42 -4.42
N ILE A 83 -4.41 2.24 -4.91
CA ILE A 83 -4.47 1.95 -6.35
C ILE A 83 -5.93 1.78 -6.74
N ASP A 84 -6.43 2.72 -7.50
CA ASP A 84 -7.82 2.72 -7.98
C ASP A 84 -8.02 1.67 -9.08
N ALA A 85 -9.24 1.16 -9.20
CA ALA A 85 -9.57 0.15 -10.21
C ALA A 85 -9.34 0.66 -11.64
N ASP A 86 -9.49 1.95 -11.87
CA ASP A 86 -9.30 2.58 -13.20
C ASP A 86 -7.87 3.06 -13.48
N TYR A 87 -6.95 2.90 -12.52
CA TYR A 87 -5.55 3.27 -12.75
C TYR A 87 -4.87 2.25 -13.67
N ARG A 88 -4.23 2.72 -14.73
CA ARG A 88 -3.53 1.87 -15.73
C ARG A 88 -2.06 2.20 -15.88
N GLY A 89 -1.54 3.09 -15.03
CA GLY A 89 -0.12 3.43 -15.03
C GLY A 89 0.71 2.36 -14.32
N GLU A 90 2.01 2.54 -14.37
CA GLU A 90 2.94 1.68 -13.64
C GLU A 90 2.73 1.82 -12.13
N LEU A 91 2.85 0.71 -11.41
CA LEU A 91 2.88 0.73 -9.95
C LEU A 91 4.23 1.28 -9.49
N PHE A 92 4.20 2.43 -8.88
CA PHE A 92 5.35 3.00 -8.18
C PHE A 92 5.18 2.80 -6.68
N VAL A 93 6.29 2.57 -6.00
CA VAL A 93 6.32 2.57 -4.54
C VAL A 93 7.00 3.87 -4.12
N LEU A 94 6.22 4.84 -3.65
CA LEU A 94 6.75 6.11 -3.16
C LEU A 94 7.30 5.89 -1.76
N MET A 95 8.60 6.08 -1.59
CA MET A 95 9.26 5.84 -0.30
C MET A 95 10.15 7.00 0.10
N THR A 96 10.36 7.13 1.40
CA THR A 96 11.33 8.06 1.98
C THR A 96 12.14 7.35 3.04
N TRP A 97 13.34 7.87 3.33
CA TRP A 97 14.24 7.33 4.34
C TRP A 97 14.26 8.25 5.56
N ILE A 98 13.97 7.67 6.72
CA ILE A 98 14.06 8.39 8.01
C ILE A 98 14.93 7.64 9.03
N GLY A 99 15.63 6.61 8.58
CA GLY A 99 16.53 5.83 9.41
C GLY A 99 17.91 6.48 9.56
N GLU A 100 18.87 5.69 9.97
CA GLU A 100 20.25 6.14 10.15
C GLU A 100 20.97 6.35 8.82
N GLY A 101 21.83 7.36 8.76
CA GLY A 101 22.62 7.66 7.58
C GLY A 101 21.89 8.58 6.58
N ASP A 102 22.60 8.92 5.51
CA ASP A 102 22.16 9.92 4.54
C ASP A 102 21.18 9.37 3.50
N SER A 103 21.14 8.06 3.33
CA SER A 103 20.29 7.41 2.34
C SER A 103 20.14 5.93 2.63
N TYR A 104 19.15 5.32 1.98
CA TYR A 104 19.00 3.88 1.89
C TYR A 104 19.18 3.46 0.44
N THR A 105 20.01 2.46 0.19
CA THR A 105 20.23 1.91 -1.15
C THR A 105 19.27 0.76 -1.38
N VAL A 106 18.37 0.94 -2.33
CA VAL A 106 17.48 -0.14 -2.81
C VAL A 106 18.19 -0.85 -3.95
N LYS A 107 18.19 -2.18 -3.91
CA LYS A 107 18.75 -3.01 -4.98
C LYS A 107 17.67 -3.60 -5.86
N ALA A 108 17.96 -3.74 -7.15
CA ALA A 108 17.06 -4.43 -8.08
C ALA A 108 16.74 -5.82 -7.54
N GLY A 109 15.46 -6.20 -7.56
CA GLY A 109 15.00 -7.48 -7.02
C GLY A 109 14.74 -7.51 -5.53
N GLU A 110 15.00 -6.42 -4.82
CA GLU A 110 14.66 -6.32 -3.40
C GLU A 110 13.16 -6.21 -3.23
N ARG A 111 12.60 -6.91 -2.23
CA ARG A 111 11.18 -6.81 -1.88
C ARG A 111 10.99 -5.51 -1.08
N ILE A 112 10.33 -4.54 -1.68
CA ILE A 112 10.26 -3.17 -1.14
C ILE A 112 8.94 -2.81 -0.49
N ALA A 113 7.88 -3.54 -0.82
CA ALA A 113 6.54 -3.25 -0.32
C ALA A 113 5.67 -4.49 -0.47
N GLN A 114 4.41 -4.36 -0.08
CA GLN A 114 3.43 -5.41 -0.30
C GLN A 114 2.14 -4.82 -0.86
N LEU A 115 1.50 -5.57 -1.74
CA LEU A 115 0.23 -5.21 -2.37
C LEU A 115 -0.88 -6.05 -1.75
N LEU A 116 -1.94 -5.39 -1.29
CA LEU A 116 -3.17 -6.04 -0.85
C LEU A 116 -4.30 -5.62 -1.78
N ILE A 117 -5.21 -6.56 -2.06
CA ILE A 117 -6.43 -6.29 -2.82
C ILE A 117 -7.60 -6.40 -1.85
N SER A 118 -8.41 -5.37 -1.77
CA SER A 118 -9.50 -5.29 -0.80
C SER A 118 -10.80 -4.87 -1.49
N PRO A 119 -11.94 -5.47 -1.10
CA PRO A 119 -13.23 -5.04 -1.63
C PRO A 119 -13.62 -3.65 -1.12
N ILE A 120 -14.32 -2.90 -1.94
CA ILE A 120 -14.85 -1.58 -1.58
C ILE A 120 -16.38 -1.68 -1.58
N PRO A 121 -17.05 -1.37 -0.46
CA PRO A 121 -18.50 -1.31 -0.45
C PRO A 121 -19.00 -0.14 -1.29
N GLU A 122 -20.15 -0.32 -1.92
CA GLU A 122 -20.86 0.81 -2.53
C GLU A 122 -21.44 1.65 -1.41
N ILE A 123 -21.11 2.93 -1.40
CA ILE A 123 -21.55 3.85 -0.36
C ILE A 123 -22.12 5.11 -0.98
N THR A 124 -23.06 5.74 -0.27
CA THR A 124 -23.50 7.09 -0.54
C THR A 124 -23.43 7.89 0.75
N PHE A 125 -23.16 9.18 0.63
CA PHE A 125 -23.16 10.07 1.77
C PHE A 125 -24.49 10.84 1.76
N ARG A 126 -25.24 10.74 2.86
CA ARG A 126 -26.45 11.51 3.07
C ARG A 126 -26.20 12.51 4.19
N GLU A 127 -26.29 13.79 3.86
CA GLU A 127 -26.17 14.84 4.85
C GLU A 127 -27.38 14.83 5.78
N VAL A 128 -27.13 14.90 7.06
CA VAL A 128 -28.13 14.99 8.13
C VAL A 128 -27.72 16.06 9.12
N GLU A 129 -28.66 16.52 9.96
CA GLU A 129 -28.30 17.31 11.13
C GLU A 129 -27.49 16.45 12.11
N GLU A 130 -26.69 17.07 12.99
CA GLU A 130 -25.88 16.35 13.98
C GLU A 130 -26.71 15.34 14.78
N SER A 131 -27.91 15.73 15.20
CA SER A 131 -28.83 14.86 15.95
C SER A 131 -29.25 13.63 15.14
N GLY A 132 -29.18 13.68 13.82
CA GLY A 132 -29.50 12.57 12.94
C GLY A 132 -28.45 11.46 12.91
N LEU A 133 -27.26 11.70 13.49
CA LEU A 133 -26.21 10.68 13.57
C LEU A 133 -26.51 9.61 14.62
N GLY A 134 -27.39 9.90 15.57
CA GLY A 134 -27.67 9.02 16.70
C GLY A 134 -26.63 9.15 17.82
N GLU A 135 -26.93 8.53 18.93
CA GLU A 135 -26.07 8.58 20.10
C GLU A 135 -25.38 7.22 20.32
N THR A 136 -24.17 7.28 20.85
CA THR A 136 -23.42 6.10 21.28
C THR A 136 -22.84 6.35 22.68
N GLU A 137 -22.51 5.28 23.39
CA GLU A 137 -21.88 5.38 24.71
C GLU A 137 -20.55 6.15 24.64
N ARG A 138 -19.78 5.95 23.58
CA ARG A 138 -18.49 6.66 23.39
C ARG A 138 -18.68 8.15 23.08
N GLY A 139 -19.71 8.51 22.30
CA GLY A 139 -19.99 9.88 21.87
C GLY A 139 -18.81 10.47 21.11
N GLU A 140 -18.30 11.61 21.55
CA GLU A 140 -17.19 12.32 20.94
C GLU A 140 -15.81 11.87 21.44
N GLY A 141 -15.75 10.84 22.29
CA GLY A 141 -14.49 10.34 22.84
C GLY A 141 -13.51 9.88 21.77
N GLY A 142 -12.29 10.34 21.85
CA GLY A 142 -11.21 9.99 20.95
C GLY A 142 -9.88 10.44 21.54
N PHE A 143 -8.79 10.24 20.81
CA PHE A 143 -7.45 10.69 21.20
C PHE A 143 -7.03 10.28 22.62
N GLY A 144 -7.29 9.00 22.96
CA GLY A 144 -6.93 8.48 24.29
C GLY A 144 -7.98 8.69 25.38
N SER A 145 -9.22 9.01 25.02
CA SER A 145 -10.31 9.20 25.98
C SER A 145 -10.58 7.97 26.83
N THR A 146 -10.23 6.76 26.36
CA THR A 146 -10.37 5.49 27.10
C THR A 146 -9.19 5.22 28.03
N GLY A 147 -8.22 6.11 28.10
CA GLY A 147 -7.03 6.01 28.93
C GLY A 147 -5.85 5.35 28.23
N ARG A 148 -4.73 5.33 28.96
CA ARG A 148 -3.48 4.77 28.43
C ARG A 148 -3.38 3.25 28.57
N PHE A 149 -4.03 2.68 29.57
CA PHE A 149 -3.96 1.26 29.89
C PHE A 149 -5.35 0.66 29.97
#